data_6d9271322b39ba3f37705071becea5f7
#
_entry.id   6d9271322b39ba3f37705071becea5f7
#
_cell.length_a   1.000
_cell.length_b   1.000
_cell.length_c   1.000
_cell.angle_alpha   90.00
_cell.angle_beta   90.00
_cell.angle_gamma   90.00
#
_symmetry.space_group_name_H-M   'P 1'
#
loop_
_entity.id
_entity.type
_entity.pdbx_description
1 polymer ?
#
loop_
_entity_poly.entity_id
_entity_poly.type
_entity_poly.pdbx_seq_one_letter_code
_entity_poly.pdbx_strand_id
1 'polypeptide(L)'
;MEIVSAAARDYHTRPDMKFHPFIALRAAPEFAGAIAAPPYDVVDRAESRQWAERNPRCFLRVSRPDLEFPDATPPDDPAVYRRAAERFAQFRAEGWLIRDTGPAFYLYRIADAAWEQRGVVGVCVVSDYESGAIRRHEKTRAAPEADRIRHTEAINANAGPVLLAWPGDPRVAALCAEAERGEPLYAIRRPDGVRHTIWHFSRSEPLAELFG
;
A
#
# COMPACT_ATOMS: atom_id res chain seq x y z
N MET A 1 -20.14 -26.00 6.48
CA MET A 1 -19.16 -25.08 7.11
C MET A 1 -19.97 -23.91 7.64
N GLU A 2 -20.35 -24.00 8.92
CA GLU A 2 -21.20 -23.01 9.58
C GLU A 2 -20.41 -21.71 9.75
N ILE A 3 -20.95 -20.64 9.16
CA ILE A 3 -20.49 -19.27 9.46
C ILE A 3 -21.05 -18.94 10.84
N VAL A 4 -20.19 -18.97 11.85
CA VAL A 4 -20.52 -18.50 13.19
C VAL A 4 -20.85 -17.00 13.07
N SER A 5 -22.13 -16.68 13.20
CA SER A 5 -22.65 -15.33 13.39
C SER A 5 -22.04 -14.75 14.66
N ALA A 6 -20.99 -13.97 14.54
CA ALA A 6 -20.55 -13.11 15.62
C ALA A 6 -21.66 -12.07 15.85
N ALA A 7 -22.20 -12.04 17.07
CA ALA A 7 -23.24 -11.12 17.50
C ALA A 7 -22.94 -9.70 17.01
N ALA A 8 -23.96 -9.09 16.40
CA ALA A 8 -23.97 -7.68 16.04
C ALA A 8 -23.76 -6.83 17.31
N ARG A 9 -22.50 -6.53 17.63
CA ARG A 9 -22.15 -5.49 18.59
C ARG A 9 -22.28 -4.16 17.86
N ASP A 10 -22.87 -3.20 18.55
CA ASP A 10 -23.08 -1.84 18.06
C ASP A 10 -21.88 -1.26 17.31
N TYR A 11 -21.91 -1.35 15.97
CA TYR A 11 -20.96 -0.67 15.08
C TYR A 11 -21.29 0.81 14.90
N HIS A 12 -22.23 1.34 15.69
CA HIS A 12 -22.73 2.71 15.53
C HIS A 12 -21.90 3.78 16.25
N THR A 13 -21.01 3.40 17.15
CA THR A 13 -20.01 4.34 17.67
C THR A 13 -18.80 4.29 16.74
N ARG A 14 -18.59 5.35 15.97
CA ARG A 14 -17.33 5.53 15.24
C ARG A 14 -16.21 5.45 16.27
N PRO A 15 -15.19 4.59 16.10
CA PRO A 15 -13.98 4.79 16.87
C PRO A 15 -13.42 6.16 16.46
N ASP A 16 -12.94 6.94 17.41
CA ASP A 16 -12.21 8.21 17.19
C ASP A 16 -10.86 7.92 16.52
N MET A 17 -10.89 7.31 15.34
CA MET A 17 -9.70 6.97 14.57
C MET A 17 -9.25 8.20 13.80
N LYS A 18 -8.05 8.64 14.07
CA LYS A 18 -7.43 9.78 13.37
C LYS A 18 -6.82 9.32 12.05
N PHE A 19 -7.38 9.78 10.96
CA PHE A 19 -6.92 9.46 9.61
C PHE A 19 -6.53 10.73 8.88
N HIS A 20 -5.26 10.82 8.47
CA HIS A 20 -4.66 12.05 7.98
C HIS A 20 -4.18 11.92 6.54
N PRO A 21 -4.20 13.02 5.77
CA PRO A 21 -3.49 13.10 4.50
C PRO A 21 -1.98 13.08 4.73
N PHE A 22 -1.22 12.66 3.73
CA PHE A 22 0.23 12.57 3.82
C PHE A 22 0.92 12.99 2.51
N ILE A 23 2.20 13.34 2.61
CA ILE A 23 3.03 13.64 1.44
C ILE A 23 3.59 12.32 0.93
N ALA A 24 3.00 11.78 -0.15
CA ALA A 24 3.42 10.50 -0.70
C ALA A 24 4.75 10.59 -1.47
N LEU A 25 5.52 9.52 -1.38
CA LEU A 25 6.52 9.19 -2.37
C LEU A 25 5.91 8.12 -3.28
N ARG A 26 5.74 8.42 -4.55
CA ARG A 26 4.99 7.59 -5.49
C ARG A 26 5.68 7.49 -6.84
N ALA A 27 5.27 6.53 -7.65
CA ALA A 27 5.77 6.41 -9.01
C ALA A 27 5.55 7.70 -9.81
N ALA A 28 6.53 8.12 -10.59
CA ALA A 28 6.28 9.11 -11.64
C ALA A 28 5.30 8.50 -12.67
N PRO A 29 4.31 9.27 -13.18
CA PRO A 29 3.22 8.72 -14.00
C PRO A 29 3.69 7.87 -15.18
N GLU A 30 4.74 8.29 -15.87
CA GLU A 30 5.33 7.61 -17.01
C GLU A 30 5.97 6.26 -16.67
N PHE A 31 6.34 6.05 -15.40
CA PHE A 31 6.96 4.81 -14.94
C PHE A 31 6.03 3.94 -14.10
N ALA A 32 4.81 4.41 -13.81
CA ALA A 32 3.90 3.72 -12.88
C ALA A 32 3.62 2.26 -13.29
N GLY A 33 3.36 2.01 -14.57
CA GLY A 33 3.14 0.65 -15.06
C GLY A 33 4.38 -0.24 -14.98
N ALA A 34 5.58 0.33 -15.13
CA ALA A 34 6.84 -0.41 -15.01
C ALA A 34 7.23 -0.67 -13.55
N ILE A 35 6.89 0.23 -12.64
CA ILE A 35 7.18 0.08 -11.20
C ILE A 35 6.20 -0.89 -10.54
N ALA A 36 4.95 -0.91 -11.01
CA ALA A 36 3.92 -1.78 -10.44
C ALA A 36 4.34 -3.25 -10.45
N ALA A 37 4.26 -3.88 -9.29
CA ALA A 37 4.68 -5.24 -9.04
C ALA A 37 3.62 -5.99 -8.22
N PRO A 38 3.59 -7.33 -8.24
CA PRO A 38 2.78 -8.08 -7.31
C PRO A 38 3.20 -7.81 -5.86
N PRO A 39 2.33 -8.04 -4.87
CA PRO A 39 2.71 -7.99 -3.47
C PRO A 39 3.89 -8.93 -3.18
N TYR A 40 4.81 -8.49 -2.34
CA TYR A 40 6.07 -9.20 -2.07
C TYR A 40 5.88 -10.57 -1.43
N ASP A 41 4.76 -10.79 -0.76
CA ASP A 41 4.40 -11.99 0.00
C ASP A 41 3.59 -13.02 -0.79
N VAL A 42 3.17 -12.69 -2.02
CA VAL A 42 2.45 -13.61 -2.91
C VAL A 42 3.32 -14.18 -4.02
N VAL A 43 4.60 -13.80 -4.08
CA VAL A 43 5.57 -14.32 -5.07
C VAL A 43 6.77 -14.92 -4.35
N ASP A 44 7.28 -16.02 -4.86
CA ASP A 44 8.54 -16.58 -4.36
C ASP A 44 9.78 -15.87 -4.96
N ARG A 45 10.99 -16.30 -4.56
CA ARG A 45 12.24 -15.70 -5.04
C ARG A 45 12.43 -15.90 -6.55
N ALA A 46 12.11 -17.07 -7.08
CA ALA A 46 12.29 -17.40 -8.49
C ALA A 46 11.33 -16.58 -9.37
N GLU A 47 10.07 -16.50 -8.97
CA GLU A 47 9.06 -15.65 -9.62
C GLU A 47 9.46 -14.17 -9.57
N SER A 48 9.96 -13.71 -8.42
CA SER A 48 10.43 -12.33 -8.25
C SER A 48 11.60 -11.99 -9.19
N ARG A 49 12.52 -12.94 -9.42
CA ARG A 49 13.59 -12.78 -10.42
C ARG A 49 13.04 -12.64 -11.83
N GLN A 50 12.08 -13.49 -12.22
CA GLN A 50 11.46 -13.41 -13.55
C GLN A 50 10.78 -12.06 -13.79
N TRP A 51 10.12 -11.50 -12.77
CA TRP A 51 9.56 -10.15 -12.83
C TRP A 51 10.65 -9.08 -13.02
N ALA A 52 11.70 -9.16 -12.23
CA ALA A 52 12.80 -8.19 -12.25
C ALA A 52 13.66 -8.27 -13.52
N GLU A 53 13.86 -9.46 -14.10
CA GLU A 53 14.58 -9.65 -15.35
C GLU A 53 13.87 -8.98 -16.52
N ARG A 54 12.55 -9.12 -16.58
CA ARG A 54 11.72 -8.50 -17.62
C ARG A 54 11.62 -6.98 -17.49
N ASN A 55 11.84 -6.46 -16.28
CA ASN A 55 11.66 -5.06 -16.00
C ASN A 55 12.63 -4.55 -14.91
N PRO A 56 13.66 -3.79 -15.30
CA PRO A 56 14.63 -3.23 -14.36
C PRO A 56 14.03 -2.30 -13.30
N ARG A 57 12.85 -1.71 -13.59
CA ARG A 57 12.13 -0.81 -12.70
C ARG A 57 11.11 -1.53 -11.81
N CYS A 58 11.06 -2.87 -11.84
CA CYS A 58 10.14 -3.64 -11.01
C CYS A 58 10.40 -3.37 -9.52
N PHE A 59 9.36 -2.95 -8.78
CA PHE A 59 9.48 -2.58 -7.36
C PHE A 59 9.84 -3.76 -6.44
N LEU A 60 9.73 -5.00 -6.93
CA LEU A 60 10.25 -6.17 -6.19
C LEU A 60 11.76 -6.06 -5.90
N ARG A 61 12.52 -5.30 -6.67
CA ARG A 61 13.94 -5.02 -6.34
C ARG A 61 14.12 -4.27 -5.03
N VAL A 62 13.10 -3.55 -4.60
CA VAL A 62 13.06 -2.86 -3.32
C VAL A 62 12.38 -3.72 -2.26
N SER A 63 11.19 -4.27 -2.55
CA SER A 63 10.36 -4.99 -1.57
C SER A 63 10.77 -6.45 -1.34
N ARG A 64 11.48 -7.07 -2.31
CA ARG A 64 12.04 -8.43 -2.27
C ARG A 64 13.50 -8.44 -2.75
N PRO A 65 14.40 -7.67 -2.11
CA PRO A 65 15.80 -7.52 -2.59
C PRO A 65 16.58 -8.83 -2.58
N ASP A 66 16.12 -9.85 -1.85
CA ASP A 66 16.67 -11.21 -1.85
C ASP A 66 16.71 -11.85 -3.25
N LEU A 67 15.88 -11.39 -4.18
CA LEU A 67 15.90 -11.84 -5.58
C LEU A 67 17.25 -11.61 -6.29
N GLU A 68 18.04 -10.62 -5.85
CA GLU A 68 19.34 -10.27 -6.43
C GLU A 68 20.51 -11.06 -5.84
N PHE A 69 20.26 -11.97 -4.90
CA PHE A 69 21.27 -12.77 -4.22
C PHE A 69 21.20 -14.25 -4.62
N PRO A 70 22.28 -15.01 -4.48
CA PRO A 70 22.27 -16.47 -4.63
C PRO A 70 21.22 -17.13 -3.73
N ASP A 71 20.69 -18.28 -4.14
CA ASP A 71 19.64 -18.99 -3.40
C ASP A 71 20.08 -19.41 -2.00
N ALA A 72 21.37 -19.65 -1.80
CA ALA A 72 21.96 -19.97 -0.51
C ALA A 72 21.99 -18.80 0.48
N THR A 73 21.74 -17.55 0.03
CA THR A 73 21.72 -16.38 0.90
C THR A 73 20.42 -16.37 1.70
N PRO A 74 20.49 -16.35 3.04
CA PRO A 74 19.29 -16.21 3.87
C PRO A 74 18.51 -14.93 3.53
N PRO A 75 17.18 -14.96 3.49
CA PRO A 75 16.38 -13.78 3.17
C PRO A 75 16.52 -12.66 4.20
N ASP A 76 16.94 -12.97 5.41
CA ASP A 76 17.16 -12.05 6.53
C ASP A 76 18.65 -11.64 6.71
N ASP A 77 19.51 -11.96 5.73
CA ASP A 77 20.90 -11.49 5.72
C ASP A 77 20.94 -9.94 5.70
N PRO A 78 21.76 -9.30 6.53
CA PRO A 78 21.90 -7.83 6.53
C PRO A 78 22.23 -7.21 5.17
N ALA A 79 22.90 -7.94 4.28
CA ALA A 79 23.20 -7.48 2.93
C ALA A 79 21.93 -7.32 2.08
N VAL A 80 20.91 -8.12 2.34
CA VAL A 80 19.61 -8.04 1.65
C VAL A 80 18.91 -6.72 1.96
N TYR A 81 18.90 -6.31 3.23
CA TYR A 81 18.31 -5.02 3.64
C TYR A 81 19.12 -3.82 3.13
N ARG A 82 20.45 -3.90 3.13
CA ARG A 82 21.28 -2.86 2.49
C ARG A 82 20.96 -2.73 1.01
N ARG A 83 20.77 -3.83 0.31
CA ARG A 83 20.37 -3.83 -1.10
C ARG A 83 18.99 -3.17 -1.31
N ALA A 84 18.02 -3.40 -0.41
CA ALA A 84 16.74 -2.68 -0.45
C ALA A 84 16.96 -1.16 -0.40
N ALA A 85 17.77 -0.68 0.54
CA ALA A 85 18.09 0.73 0.67
C ALA A 85 18.79 1.31 -0.57
N GLU A 86 19.76 0.59 -1.13
CA GLU A 86 20.45 0.99 -2.37
C GLU A 86 19.48 1.11 -3.54
N ARG A 87 18.61 0.12 -3.74
CA ARG A 87 17.61 0.14 -4.80
C ARG A 87 16.58 1.24 -4.59
N PHE A 88 16.11 1.45 -3.37
CA PHE A 88 15.19 2.53 -3.07
C PHE A 88 15.81 3.92 -3.33
N ALA A 89 17.06 4.11 -2.94
CA ALA A 89 17.81 5.32 -3.25
C ALA A 89 17.97 5.52 -4.78
N GLN A 90 18.28 4.45 -5.51
CA GLN A 90 18.34 4.48 -6.97
C GLN A 90 17.02 4.91 -7.59
N PHE A 91 15.88 4.30 -7.19
CA PHE A 91 14.56 4.66 -7.70
C PHE A 91 14.24 6.14 -7.53
N ARG A 92 14.69 6.73 -6.43
CA ARG A 92 14.54 8.17 -6.16
C ARG A 92 15.51 9.02 -7.01
N ALA A 93 16.76 8.63 -7.12
CA ALA A 93 17.79 9.36 -7.86
C ALA A 93 17.49 9.41 -9.38
N GLU A 94 16.94 8.31 -9.91
CA GLU A 94 16.53 8.19 -11.32
C GLU A 94 15.18 8.90 -11.62
N GLY A 95 14.54 9.50 -10.61
CA GLY A 95 13.24 10.13 -10.77
C GLY A 95 12.08 9.15 -11.04
N TRP A 96 12.28 7.85 -10.84
CA TRP A 96 11.22 6.86 -10.99
C TRP A 96 10.17 6.99 -9.86
N LEU A 97 10.62 7.42 -8.68
CA LEU A 97 9.76 7.83 -7.58
C LEU A 97 9.87 9.33 -7.38
N ILE A 98 8.71 9.99 -7.31
CA ILE A 98 8.59 11.42 -7.07
C ILE A 98 7.85 11.67 -5.75
N ARG A 99 8.20 12.75 -5.09
CA ARG A 99 7.53 13.19 -3.87
C ARG A 99 6.49 14.24 -4.20
N ASP A 100 5.29 14.09 -3.65
CA ASP A 100 4.25 15.10 -3.78
C ASP A 100 4.62 16.41 -3.06
N THR A 101 4.06 17.50 -3.52
CA THR A 101 4.37 18.86 -3.00
C THR A 101 3.61 19.19 -1.73
N GLY A 102 2.54 18.47 -1.42
CA GLY A 102 1.71 18.68 -0.24
C GLY A 102 1.01 17.41 0.22
N PRO A 103 0.43 17.42 1.44
CA PRO A 103 -0.31 16.27 1.95
C PRO A 103 -1.63 16.08 1.21
N ALA A 104 -1.98 14.83 0.92
CA ALA A 104 -3.20 14.46 0.26
C ALA A 104 -3.72 13.10 0.73
N PHE A 105 -5.01 12.85 0.51
CA PHE A 105 -5.59 11.52 0.44
C PHE A 105 -5.62 11.05 -1.01
N TYR A 106 -5.64 9.73 -1.19
CA TYR A 106 -5.77 9.12 -2.51
C TYR A 106 -6.95 8.15 -2.49
N LEU A 107 -7.70 8.12 -3.58
CA LEU A 107 -8.66 7.07 -3.85
C LEU A 107 -7.96 5.98 -4.64
N TYR A 108 -8.01 4.76 -4.14
CA TYR A 108 -7.51 3.58 -4.84
C TYR A 108 -8.66 2.66 -5.18
N ARG A 109 -8.83 2.37 -6.47
CA ARG A 109 -9.78 1.41 -6.97
C ARG A 109 -9.04 0.25 -7.61
N ILE A 110 -9.42 -0.96 -7.21
CA ILE A 110 -8.99 -2.20 -7.82
C ILE A 110 -10.23 -2.94 -8.33
N ALA A 111 -10.21 -3.38 -9.58
CA ALA A 111 -11.36 -3.98 -10.22
C ALA A 111 -10.96 -4.99 -11.30
N ASP A 112 -11.77 -6.03 -11.46
CA ASP A 112 -11.75 -6.91 -12.62
C ASP A 112 -13.14 -6.96 -13.29
N ALA A 113 -13.42 -8.01 -14.05
CA ALA A 113 -14.72 -8.18 -14.71
C ALA A 113 -15.87 -8.54 -13.75
N ALA A 114 -15.57 -9.08 -12.57
CA ALA A 114 -16.54 -9.66 -11.64
C ALA A 114 -16.71 -8.86 -10.35
N TRP A 115 -15.72 -8.08 -9.96
CA TRP A 115 -15.72 -7.37 -8.68
C TRP A 115 -14.97 -6.04 -8.74
N GLU A 116 -15.28 -5.18 -7.77
CA GLU A 116 -14.62 -3.90 -7.59
C GLU A 116 -14.47 -3.61 -6.09
N GLN A 117 -13.33 -3.05 -5.71
CA GLN A 117 -13.08 -2.55 -4.36
C GLN A 117 -12.50 -1.13 -4.44
N ARG A 118 -12.98 -0.27 -3.54
CA ARG A 118 -12.48 1.10 -3.36
C ARG A 118 -11.94 1.27 -1.96
N GLY A 119 -10.87 2.02 -1.83
CA GLY A 119 -10.29 2.40 -0.55
C GLY A 119 -9.72 3.80 -0.57
N VAL A 120 -9.85 4.51 0.53
CA VAL A 120 -9.15 5.79 0.74
C VAL A 120 -7.80 5.48 1.36
N VAL A 121 -6.74 6.06 0.80
CA VAL A 121 -5.37 5.91 1.28
C VAL A 121 -4.97 7.16 2.07
N GLY A 122 -4.50 6.95 3.27
CA GLY A 122 -4.02 7.98 4.20
C GLY A 122 -3.16 7.36 5.28
N VAL A 123 -2.88 8.09 6.35
CA VAL A 123 -2.10 7.60 7.50
C VAL A 123 -2.91 7.67 8.78
N CYS A 124 -2.79 6.63 9.61
CA CYS A 124 -3.37 6.56 10.95
C CYS A 124 -2.28 6.81 11.99
N VAL A 125 -2.68 7.28 13.17
CA VAL A 125 -1.74 7.38 14.29
C VAL A 125 -1.59 6.03 14.98
N VAL A 126 -0.38 5.72 15.44
CA VAL A 126 -0.06 4.42 16.08
C VAL A 126 -0.87 4.22 17.37
N SER A 127 -1.14 5.30 18.11
CA SER A 127 -1.95 5.25 19.34
C SER A 127 -3.37 4.68 19.12
N ASP A 128 -3.94 4.83 17.93
CA ASP A 128 -5.26 4.27 17.61
C ASP A 128 -5.23 2.74 17.49
N TYR A 129 -4.08 2.20 17.09
CA TYR A 129 -3.84 0.76 17.09
C TYR A 129 -3.57 0.24 18.52
N GLU A 130 -2.82 0.98 19.33
CA GLU A 130 -2.51 0.64 20.72
C GLU A 130 -3.75 0.69 21.61
N SER A 131 -4.61 1.70 21.44
CA SER A 131 -5.87 1.86 22.17
C SER A 131 -6.97 0.88 21.75
N GLY A 132 -6.82 0.25 20.57
CA GLY A 132 -7.83 -0.65 19.99
C GLY A 132 -8.94 0.06 19.22
N ALA A 133 -8.82 1.36 18.93
CA ALA A 133 -9.66 2.07 17.97
C ALA A 133 -9.52 1.42 16.59
N ILE A 134 -8.29 1.07 16.19
CA ILE A 134 -8.01 0.17 15.08
C ILE A 134 -7.89 -1.25 15.64
N ARG A 135 -8.84 -2.10 15.32
CA ARG A 135 -8.88 -3.48 15.81
C ARG A 135 -7.98 -4.40 15.00
N ARG A 136 -7.25 -5.24 15.70
CA ARG A 136 -6.43 -6.29 15.05
C ARG A 136 -7.34 -7.31 14.39
N HIS A 137 -7.06 -7.61 13.14
CA HIS A 137 -7.75 -8.65 12.38
C HIS A 137 -7.18 -10.04 12.71
N GLU A 138 -5.86 -10.15 12.80
CA GLU A 138 -5.13 -11.38 13.06
C GLU A 138 -3.90 -11.14 13.93
N LYS A 139 -3.28 -12.23 14.38
CA LYS A 139 -1.99 -12.17 15.08
C LYS A 139 -0.86 -12.26 14.06
N THR A 140 0.06 -11.31 14.11
CA THR A 140 1.29 -11.36 13.31
C THR A 140 2.19 -12.50 13.78
N ARG A 141 2.93 -13.10 12.84
CA ARG A 141 3.97 -14.07 13.14
C ARG A 141 5.30 -13.32 13.37
N ALA A 142 6.03 -13.68 14.41
CA ALA A 142 7.22 -12.95 14.86
C ALA A 142 8.30 -12.80 13.75
N ALA A 143 8.55 -13.85 12.95
CA ALA A 143 9.59 -13.79 11.95
C ALA A 143 9.25 -12.83 10.76
N PRO A 144 8.06 -12.90 10.14
CA PRO A 144 7.66 -11.90 9.14
C PRO A 144 7.60 -10.48 9.70
N GLU A 145 7.17 -10.29 10.94
CA GLU A 145 7.14 -8.98 11.58
C GLU A 145 8.54 -8.41 11.74
N ALA A 146 9.49 -9.17 12.28
CA ALA A 146 10.87 -8.76 12.44
C ALA A 146 11.54 -8.44 11.08
N ASP A 147 11.23 -9.21 10.04
CA ASP A 147 11.69 -8.93 8.67
C ASP A 147 11.18 -7.59 8.16
N ARG A 148 9.89 -7.32 8.32
CA ARG A 148 9.30 -6.05 7.87
C ARG A 148 9.81 -4.84 8.66
N ILE A 149 10.06 -4.98 9.94
CA ILE A 149 10.68 -3.93 10.77
C ILE A 149 12.06 -3.58 10.18
N ARG A 150 12.95 -4.57 10.02
CA ARG A 150 14.29 -4.34 9.46
C ARG A 150 14.26 -3.75 8.06
N HIS A 151 13.34 -4.21 7.22
CA HIS A 151 13.19 -3.68 5.87
C HIS A 151 12.75 -2.21 5.90
N THR A 152 11.73 -1.87 6.69
CA THR A 152 11.22 -0.51 6.85
C THR A 152 12.29 0.43 7.41
N GLU A 153 13.05 -0.02 8.41
CA GLU A 153 14.20 0.73 8.95
C GLU A 153 15.27 0.97 7.90
N ALA A 154 15.61 -0.05 7.11
CA ALA A 154 16.65 0.05 6.09
C ALA A 154 16.32 1.06 4.98
N ILE A 155 15.09 1.06 4.48
CA ILE A 155 14.66 1.99 3.42
C ILE A 155 14.13 3.33 3.98
N ASN A 156 13.92 3.43 5.29
CA ASN A 156 13.30 4.56 5.99
C ASN A 156 11.98 5.03 5.32
N ALA A 157 11.15 4.05 4.97
CA ALA A 157 9.85 4.29 4.34
C ALA A 157 8.90 3.12 4.57
N ASN A 158 7.60 3.40 4.63
CA ASN A 158 6.57 2.36 4.61
C ASN A 158 6.17 2.06 3.16
N ALA A 159 6.68 0.96 2.62
CA ALA A 159 6.47 0.56 1.22
C ALA A 159 5.25 -0.35 1.01
N GLY A 160 4.59 -0.78 2.09
CA GLY A 160 3.43 -1.67 2.05
C GLY A 160 2.26 -1.09 2.86
N PRO A 161 1.23 -0.52 2.20
CA PRO A 161 0.03 -0.09 2.90
C PRO A 161 -0.71 -1.28 3.50
N VAL A 162 -1.32 -1.09 4.68
CA VAL A 162 -2.20 -2.07 5.31
C VAL A 162 -3.65 -1.80 4.92
N LEU A 163 -4.45 -2.86 4.81
CA LEU A 163 -5.88 -2.75 4.57
C LEU A 163 -6.62 -2.65 5.91
N LEU A 164 -7.39 -1.58 6.07
CA LEU A 164 -8.34 -1.42 7.16
C LEU A 164 -9.76 -1.51 6.60
N ALA A 165 -10.59 -2.37 7.20
CA ALA A 165 -12.02 -2.42 6.90
C ALA A 165 -12.80 -1.54 7.89
N TRP A 166 -13.79 -0.81 7.40
CA TRP A 166 -14.65 0.04 8.19
C TRP A 166 -16.11 -0.03 7.69
N PRO A 167 -17.10 0.34 8.51
CA PRO A 167 -18.51 0.18 8.12
C PRO A 167 -18.96 1.02 6.93
N GLY A 168 -18.15 2.00 6.52
CA GLY A 168 -18.48 2.94 5.45
C GLY A 168 -19.24 4.18 5.94
N ASP A 169 -19.25 5.21 5.10
CA ASP A 169 -20.02 6.45 5.31
C ASP A 169 -20.47 6.98 3.94
N PRO A 170 -21.75 7.26 3.74
CA PRO A 170 -22.26 7.79 2.47
C PRO A 170 -21.57 9.10 2.04
N ARG A 171 -21.12 9.93 2.98
CA ARG A 171 -20.38 11.16 2.67
C ARG A 171 -19.02 10.88 2.08
N VAL A 172 -18.28 9.88 2.59
CA VAL A 172 -17.01 9.42 2.01
C VAL A 172 -17.26 8.80 0.64
N ALA A 173 -18.32 8.01 0.47
CA ALA A 173 -18.70 7.46 -0.83
C ALA A 173 -18.97 8.56 -1.87
N ALA A 174 -19.64 9.66 -1.48
CA ALA A 174 -19.88 10.81 -2.35
C ALA A 174 -18.58 11.51 -2.76
N LEU A 175 -17.64 11.70 -1.81
CA LEU A 175 -16.32 12.27 -2.10
C LEU A 175 -15.49 11.38 -3.04
N CYS A 176 -15.55 10.06 -2.87
CA CYS A 176 -14.93 9.11 -3.78
C CYS A 176 -15.52 9.23 -5.19
N ALA A 177 -16.85 9.29 -5.32
CA ALA A 177 -17.51 9.45 -6.60
C ALA A 177 -17.19 10.81 -7.27
N GLU A 178 -16.93 11.85 -6.47
CA GLU A 178 -16.43 13.14 -6.99
C GLU A 178 -15.00 13.01 -7.52
N ALA A 179 -14.11 12.37 -6.79
CA ALA A 179 -12.73 12.16 -7.20
C ALA A 179 -12.62 11.34 -8.50
N GLU A 180 -13.48 10.34 -8.68
CA GLU A 180 -13.54 9.48 -9.89
C GLU A 180 -13.96 10.24 -11.17
N ARG A 181 -14.54 11.42 -11.06
CA ARG A 181 -14.84 12.27 -12.23
C ARG A 181 -13.62 13.00 -12.79
N GLY A 182 -12.56 13.10 -11.99
CA GLY A 182 -11.31 13.69 -12.42
C GLY A 182 -10.41 12.71 -13.16
N GLU A 183 -9.33 13.23 -13.74
CA GLU A 183 -8.28 12.40 -14.35
C GLU A 183 -7.53 11.61 -13.27
N PRO A 184 -7.37 10.30 -13.44
CA PRO A 184 -6.61 9.51 -12.49
C PRO A 184 -5.10 9.82 -12.59
N LEU A 185 -4.41 9.75 -11.46
CA LEU A 185 -2.95 9.75 -11.42
C LEU A 185 -2.38 8.53 -12.15
N TYR A 186 -3.05 7.38 -11.99
CA TYR A 186 -2.68 6.11 -12.61
C TYR A 186 -3.91 5.34 -13.02
N ALA A 187 -3.82 4.68 -14.20
CA ALA A 187 -4.76 3.69 -14.66
C ALA A 187 -3.96 2.53 -15.27
N ILE A 188 -3.65 1.53 -14.44
CA ILE A 188 -2.78 0.41 -14.80
C ILE A 188 -3.66 -0.84 -14.94
N ARG A 189 -3.52 -1.56 -16.06
CA ARG A 189 -4.11 -2.88 -16.24
C ARG A 189 -3.01 -3.92 -16.20
N ARG A 190 -3.14 -4.87 -15.30
CA ARG A 190 -2.20 -5.99 -15.18
C ARG A 190 -2.49 -7.08 -16.23
N PRO A 191 -1.52 -7.97 -16.51
CA PRO A 191 -1.72 -9.09 -17.43
C PRO A 191 -2.86 -10.05 -17.03
N ASP A 192 -3.16 -10.16 -15.74
CA ASP A 192 -4.28 -10.93 -15.19
C ASP A 192 -5.66 -10.27 -15.41
N GLY A 193 -5.70 -9.11 -16.03
CA GLY A 193 -6.92 -8.36 -16.32
C GLY A 193 -7.35 -7.39 -15.23
N VAL A 194 -6.76 -7.46 -14.04
CA VAL A 194 -7.05 -6.56 -12.92
C VAL A 194 -6.60 -5.15 -13.25
N ARG A 195 -7.48 -4.19 -12.99
CA ARG A 195 -7.23 -2.75 -13.16
C ARG A 195 -6.99 -2.10 -11.82
N HIS A 196 -5.93 -1.32 -11.75
CA HIS A 196 -5.57 -0.49 -10.60
C HIS A 196 -5.69 0.96 -11.03
N THR A 197 -6.55 1.73 -10.36
CA THR A 197 -6.75 3.14 -10.67
C THR A 197 -6.59 3.95 -9.39
N ILE A 198 -5.81 5.03 -9.45
CA ILE A 198 -5.56 5.89 -8.31
C ILE A 198 -5.86 7.34 -8.70
N TRP A 199 -6.65 8.01 -7.87
CA TRP A 199 -6.91 9.44 -7.96
C TRP A 199 -6.36 10.16 -6.74
N HIS A 200 -6.01 11.38 -6.94
CA HIS A 200 -5.71 12.33 -5.89
C HIS A 200 -6.99 13.07 -5.51
N PHE A 201 -7.32 13.17 -4.24
CA PHE A 201 -8.42 14.03 -3.83
C PHE A 201 -8.02 15.49 -4.00
N SER A 202 -8.83 16.26 -4.73
CA SER A 202 -8.57 17.68 -5.00
C SER A 202 -8.57 18.54 -3.74
N ARG A 203 -9.31 18.10 -2.71
CA ARG A 203 -9.38 18.72 -1.38
C ARG A 203 -9.35 17.63 -0.32
N SER A 204 -8.46 17.78 0.65
CA SER A 204 -8.31 16.83 1.77
C SER A 204 -9.19 17.17 2.98
N GLU A 205 -9.61 18.43 3.12
CA GLU A 205 -10.33 18.94 4.28
C GLU A 205 -11.64 18.19 4.55
N PRO A 206 -12.52 17.93 3.55
CA PRO A 206 -13.77 17.24 3.82
C PRO A 206 -13.59 15.81 4.33
N LEU A 207 -12.53 15.11 3.87
CA LEU A 207 -12.20 13.77 4.38
C LEU A 207 -11.59 13.86 5.79
N ALA A 208 -10.67 14.80 6.02
CA ALA A 208 -10.05 15.00 7.32
C ALA A 208 -11.10 15.31 8.39
N GLU A 209 -12.09 16.16 8.11
CA GLU A 209 -13.21 16.46 9.02
C GLU A 209 -14.12 15.26 9.33
N LEU A 210 -14.19 14.28 8.42
CA LEU A 210 -14.98 13.07 8.62
C LEU A 210 -14.28 12.03 9.51
N PHE A 211 -12.96 12.11 9.61
CA PHE A 211 -12.11 11.17 10.36
C PHE A 211 -11.39 11.82 11.56
N GLY A 212 -11.53 13.14 11.77
CA GLY A 212 -10.85 13.91 12.81
C GLY A 212 -11.63 14.09 14.09
#